data_056ad52a7c76aa49b4fe4aa29499c384
#
_entry.id   056ad52a7c76aa49b4fe4aa29499c384
#
_cell.length_a   1.000
_cell.length_b   1.000
_cell.length_c   1.000
_cell.angle_alpha   90.00
_cell.angle_beta   90.00
_cell.angle_gamma   90.00
#
_symmetry.space_group_name_H-M   'P 1'
#
loop_
_entity.id
_entity.type
_entity.pdbx_description
1 polymer ?
#
loop_
_entity_poly.entity_id
_entity_poly.type
_entity_poly.pdbx_seq_one_letter_code
_entity_poly.pdbx_strand_id
1 'polypeptide(L)'
;IKLSTNGIKLGEYRPDDTTESIPIYLRYPQEGRTLDMLQNLRVRTENGLVPISNFVEIVPKNRTGNIIRVDSKNAINIQTDVDIGIYADSKMKELEYSLGLTTTKPYFRGKQIEDVQMFDLDKNVRAKLTGESEDQKEAQAFLSKAFMVALFMMLMILLLQFNSFYSSFLILFAVIMSTAGVLIGLMVTGQAFGIVMTGVGVIALAGIVVNNNIILIDTFDNLKKEMPSIKEAIIKTGAQRLRPVLLTTFTTVLGLLPMVTMTNVDFFTRQIKMGTQDTQWWVQLSTAIVFGLIFA
;
A
#
# COMPACT_ATOMS: atom_id res chain seq x y z
N ILE A 1 -26.04 23.57 -24.74
CA ILE A 1 -26.58 22.73 -23.64
C ILE A 1 -25.45 22.22 -22.74
N LYS A 2 -24.39 21.58 -23.25
CA LYS A 2 -23.30 21.02 -22.39
C LYS A 2 -22.66 22.09 -21.48
N LEU A 3 -22.44 23.31 -21.95
CA LEU A 3 -21.86 24.42 -21.15
C LEU A 3 -22.77 24.85 -19.99
N SER A 4 -24.09 24.73 -20.17
CA SER A 4 -25.11 25.10 -19.16
C SER A 4 -25.38 23.97 -18.16
N THR A 5 -24.99 22.72 -18.47
CA THR A 5 -25.24 21.55 -17.65
C THR A 5 -23.94 21.01 -17.03
N ASN A 6 -23.36 20.01 -17.65
CA ASN A 6 -22.21 19.28 -17.11
C ASN A 6 -20.86 19.98 -17.37
N GLY A 7 -20.82 20.93 -18.30
CA GLY A 7 -19.60 21.56 -18.78
C GLY A 7 -18.90 20.76 -19.88
N ILE A 8 -17.90 21.37 -20.48
CA ILE A 8 -17.02 20.77 -21.46
C ILE A 8 -15.66 20.55 -20.79
N LYS A 9 -15.19 19.33 -20.79
CA LYS A 9 -13.85 19.01 -20.30
C LYS A 9 -12.83 19.55 -21.29
N LEU A 10 -11.99 20.50 -20.85
CA LEU A 10 -10.93 21.12 -21.65
C LEU A 10 -9.61 20.34 -21.58
N GLY A 11 -9.35 19.73 -20.43
CA GLY A 11 -8.13 19.00 -20.17
C GLY A 11 -8.08 18.47 -18.76
N GLU A 12 -6.92 17.93 -18.40
CA GLU A 12 -6.62 17.46 -17.04
C GLU A 12 -5.34 18.15 -16.55
N TYR A 13 -5.37 18.58 -15.31
CA TYR A 13 -4.19 19.06 -14.60
C TYR A 13 -3.78 18.00 -13.59
N ARG A 14 -2.53 17.56 -13.65
CA ARG A 14 -1.96 16.62 -12.67
C ARG A 14 -0.93 17.38 -11.84
N PRO A 15 -1.23 17.67 -10.57
CA PRO A 15 -0.26 18.23 -9.64
C PRO A 15 0.88 17.23 -9.39
N ASP A 16 2.07 17.75 -9.07
CA ASP A 16 3.24 16.90 -8.76
C ASP A 16 3.11 16.16 -7.42
N ASP A 17 2.17 16.57 -6.56
CA ASP A 17 1.94 16.09 -5.20
C ASP A 17 0.76 15.10 -5.05
N THR A 18 0.01 14.85 -6.13
CA THR A 18 -1.14 13.92 -6.10
C THR A 18 -1.11 12.92 -7.25
N THR A 19 -1.72 11.73 -7.02
CA THR A 19 -1.91 10.69 -8.06
C THR A 19 -3.05 11.01 -8.99
N GLU A 20 -4.03 11.78 -8.51
CA GLU A 20 -5.26 12.00 -9.25
C GLU A 20 -5.14 13.21 -10.17
N SER A 21 -5.57 13.03 -11.42
CA SER A 21 -5.69 14.15 -12.33
C SER A 21 -6.97 14.92 -12.05
N ILE A 22 -6.85 16.25 -11.95
CA ILE A 22 -7.97 17.16 -11.74
C ILE A 22 -8.52 17.57 -13.10
N PRO A 23 -9.76 17.18 -13.45
CA PRO A 23 -10.34 17.57 -14.74
C PRO A 23 -10.74 19.05 -14.74
N ILE A 24 -10.34 19.78 -15.77
CA ILE A 24 -10.68 21.19 -15.98
C ILE A 24 -11.93 21.24 -16.84
N TYR A 25 -13.02 21.81 -16.28
CA TYR A 25 -14.29 21.98 -16.98
C TYR A 25 -14.58 23.45 -17.27
N LEU A 26 -14.96 23.74 -18.51
CA LEU A 26 -15.54 25.02 -18.88
C LEU A 26 -17.06 24.95 -18.68
N ARG A 27 -17.58 25.86 -17.86
CA ARG A 27 -19.02 25.97 -17.56
C ARG A 27 -19.42 27.43 -17.52
N TYR A 28 -20.72 27.70 -17.74
CA TYR A 28 -21.28 29.01 -17.42
C TYR A 28 -21.24 29.26 -15.90
N PRO A 29 -21.19 30.55 -15.47
CA PRO A 29 -21.31 30.92 -14.05
C PRO A 29 -22.57 30.29 -13.44
N GLN A 30 -22.56 30.07 -12.12
CA GLN A 30 -23.65 29.35 -11.43
C GLN A 30 -25.01 30.06 -11.60
N GLU A 31 -24.99 31.37 -11.63
CA GLU A 31 -26.18 32.21 -11.86
C GLU A 31 -26.81 32.03 -13.25
N GLY A 32 -26.00 31.66 -14.23
CA GLY A 32 -26.43 31.40 -15.61
C GLY A 32 -26.79 29.95 -15.93
N ARG A 33 -26.89 29.07 -14.91
CA ARG A 33 -27.22 27.64 -15.09
C ARG A 33 -28.63 27.31 -14.65
N THR A 34 -29.59 28.18 -14.99
CA THR A 34 -30.99 28.00 -14.66
C THR A 34 -31.77 27.35 -15.81
N LEU A 35 -32.96 26.76 -15.49
CA LEU A 35 -33.86 26.23 -16.49
C LEU A 35 -34.31 27.29 -17.50
N ASP A 36 -34.52 28.55 -17.04
CA ASP A 36 -34.85 29.66 -17.88
C ASP A 36 -33.80 29.98 -18.93
N MET A 37 -32.50 29.81 -18.56
CA MET A 37 -31.43 29.98 -19.53
C MET A 37 -31.48 28.90 -20.63
N LEU A 38 -31.83 27.67 -20.27
CA LEU A 38 -31.98 26.60 -21.24
C LEU A 38 -33.13 26.91 -22.23
N GLN A 39 -34.23 27.48 -21.77
CA GLN A 39 -35.36 27.88 -22.63
C GLN A 39 -34.98 29.04 -23.57
N ASN A 40 -34.17 29.96 -23.10
CA ASN A 40 -33.72 31.14 -23.85
C ASN A 40 -32.50 30.90 -24.73
N LEU A 41 -31.92 29.71 -24.72
CA LEU A 41 -30.81 29.35 -25.61
C LEU A 41 -31.28 29.50 -27.07
N ARG A 42 -30.49 30.24 -27.87
CA ARG A 42 -30.79 30.48 -29.28
C ARG A 42 -29.92 29.58 -30.16
N VAL A 43 -30.58 28.93 -31.10
CA VAL A 43 -29.92 28.11 -32.10
C VAL A 43 -29.85 28.90 -33.40
N ARG A 44 -28.71 28.86 -34.06
CA ARG A 44 -28.56 29.50 -35.38
C ARG A 44 -29.17 28.63 -36.45
N THR A 45 -30.16 29.16 -37.12
CA THR A 45 -30.82 28.55 -38.27
C THR A 45 -30.51 29.38 -39.51
N GLU A 46 -30.86 28.88 -40.71
CA GLU A 46 -30.70 29.60 -41.96
C GLU A 46 -31.47 30.95 -41.98
N ASN A 47 -32.56 31.03 -41.22
CA ASN A 47 -33.40 32.24 -41.12
C ASN A 47 -33.11 33.10 -39.88
N GLY A 48 -31.97 32.87 -39.19
CA GLY A 48 -31.57 33.65 -38.04
C GLY A 48 -31.51 32.88 -36.73
N LEU A 49 -31.40 33.59 -35.60
CA LEU A 49 -31.31 33.04 -34.25
C LEU A 49 -32.69 32.78 -33.67
N VAL A 50 -33.08 31.55 -33.47
CA VAL A 50 -34.37 31.13 -32.96
C VAL A 50 -34.20 30.53 -31.55
N PRO A 51 -35.06 30.89 -30.56
CA PRO A 51 -35.03 30.26 -29.24
C PRO A 51 -35.31 28.78 -29.31
N ILE A 52 -34.63 27.99 -28.47
CA ILE A 52 -34.75 26.53 -28.43
C ILE A 52 -36.16 26.11 -27.97
N SER A 53 -36.79 26.93 -27.17
CA SER A 53 -38.18 26.73 -26.71
C SER A 53 -39.22 26.58 -27.83
N ASN A 54 -38.90 27.05 -29.06
CA ASN A 54 -39.79 26.88 -30.20
C ASN A 54 -39.82 25.45 -30.78
N PHE A 55 -38.82 24.62 -30.45
CA PHE A 55 -38.70 23.25 -31.00
C PHE A 55 -38.64 22.17 -29.92
N VAL A 56 -38.41 22.56 -28.66
CA VAL A 56 -38.14 21.61 -27.56
C VAL A 56 -39.01 21.90 -26.37
N GLU A 57 -39.75 20.89 -25.95
CA GLU A 57 -40.48 20.92 -24.69
C GLU A 57 -39.64 20.27 -23.59
N ILE A 58 -39.50 20.94 -22.44
CA ILE A 58 -38.77 20.42 -21.28
C ILE A 58 -39.74 19.63 -20.41
N VAL A 59 -39.63 18.32 -20.45
CA VAL A 59 -40.44 17.42 -19.62
C VAL A 59 -39.62 16.93 -18.44
N PRO A 60 -39.96 17.29 -17.18
CA PRO A 60 -39.30 16.77 -16.02
C PRO A 60 -39.56 15.27 -15.86
N LYS A 61 -38.51 14.46 -15.78
CA LYS A 61 -38.60 13.02 -15.51
C LYS A 61 -37.70 12.68 -14.30
N ASN A 62 -38.15 11.72 -13.53
CA ASN A 62 -37.30 11.16 -12.48
C ASN A 62 -35.99 10.64 -13.09
N ARG A 63 -34.88 11.04 -12.51
CA ARG A 63 -33.57 10.54 -12.94
C ARG A 63 -33.46 9.08 -12.56
N THR A 64 -33.44 8.20 -13.54
CA THR A 64 -32.96 6.82 -13.33
C THR A 64 -31.46 6.86 -13.13
N GLY A 65 -31.00 6.63 -11.90
CA GLY A 65 -29.57 6.49 -11.60
C GLY A 65 -28.97 5.26 -12.27
N ASN A 66 -27.67 5.17 -12.26
CA ASN A 66 -27.00 3.96 -12.71
C ASN A 66 -27.38 2.80 -11.76
N ILE A 67 -27.86 1.71 -12.31
CA ILE A 67 -28.11 0.49 -11.55
C ILE A 67 -26.76 -0.25 -11.45
N ILE A 68 -26.17 -0.19 -10.27
CA ILE A 68 -24.92 -0.92 -9.97
C ILE A 68 -25.31 -2.34 -9.56
N ARG A 69 -24.61 -3.32 -10.09
CA ARG A 69 -24.76 -4.73 -9.70
C ARG A 69 -23.42 -5.26 -9.20
N VAL A 70 -23.47 -5.90 -8.04
CA VAL A 70 -22.34 -6.62 -7.44
C VAL A 70 -22.81 -8.07 -7.25
N ASP A 71 -22.04 -9.03 -7.70
CA ASP A 71 -22.39 -10.46 -7.65
C ASP A 71 -23.80 -10.76 -8.21
N SER A 72 -24.15 -10.13 -9.36
CA SER A 72 -25.44 -10.26 -10.04
C SER A 72 -26.65 -9.71 -9.27
N LYS A 73 -26.46 -9.04 -8.12
CA LYS A 73 -27.50 -8.39 -7.32
C LYS A 73 -27.43 -6.87 -7.46
N ASN A 74 -28.59 -6.23 -7.39
CA ASN A 74 -28.63 -4.77 -7.37
C ASN A 74 -27.96 -4.27 -6.09
N ALA A 75 -27.05 -3.31 -6.22
CA ALA A 75 -26.30 -2.74 -5.11
C ALA A 75 -26.38 -1.22 -5.12
N ILE A 76 -26.34 -0.62 -3.94
CA ILE A 76 -26.14 0.81 -3.73
C ILE A 76 -24.75 0.97 -3.14
N ASN A 77 -23.90 1.73 -3.81
CA ASN A 77 -22.57 2.05 -3.30
C ASN A 77 -22.66 3.37 -2.53
N ILE A 78 -22.34 3.32 -1.24
CA ILE A 78 -22.22 4.49 -0.36
C ILE A 78 -20.73 4.68 -0.07
N GLN A 79 -20.18 5.78 -0.52
CA GLN A 79 -18.80 6.16 -0.28
C GLN A 79 -18.75 7.25 0.79
N THR A 80 -17.88 7.08 1.75
CA THR A 80 -17.61 8.06 2.81
C THR A 80 -16.11 8.10 3.08
N ASP A 81 -15.64 9.21 3.57
CA ASP A 81 -14.27 9.39 4.01
C ASP A 81 -14.26 9.70 5.52
N VAL A 82 -13.13 9.59 6.15
CA VAL A 82 -12.96 9.90 7.58
C VAL A 82 -12.24 11.23 7.76
N ASP A 83 -12.58 11.93 8.83
CA ASP A 83 -11.92 13.21 9.16
C ASP A 83 -10.43 13.03 9.45
N ILE A 84 -9.67 14.09 9.18
CA ILE A 84 -8.23 14.13 9.41
C ILE A 84 -7.92 13.80 10.88
N GLY A 85 -7.03 12.83 11.10
CA GLY A 85 -6.61 12.39 12.43
C GLY A 85 -7.44 11.23 13.02
N ILE A 86 -8.45 10.73 12.30
CA ILE A 86 -9.18 9.52 12.66
C ILE A 86 -8.64 8.33 11.86
N TYR A 87 -8.35 7.22 12.54
CA TYR A 87 -7.93 6.00 11.87
C TYR A 87 -9.12 5.32 11.18
N ALA A 88 -9.07 5.21 9.87
CA ALA A 88 -10.13 4.59 9.06
C ALA A 88 -10.45 3.16 9.52
N ASP A 89 -9.45 2.33 9.87
CA ASP A 89 -9.64 0.96 10.36
C ASP A 89 -10.47 0.90 11.65
N SER A 90 -10.30 1.86 12.57
CA SER A 90 -11.09 1.90 13.79
C SER A 90 -12.55 2.23 13.53
N LYS A 91 -12.81 3.14 12.60
CA LYS A 91 -14.18 3.49 12.17
C LYS A 91 -14.84 2.38 11.36
N MET A 92 -14.07 1.67 10.54
CA MET A 92 -14.55 0.49 9.83
C MET A 92 -15.00 -0.62 10.80
N LYS A 93 -14.22 -0.91 11.85
CA LYS A 93 -14.61 -1.89 12.88
C LYS A 93 -15.85 -1.46 13.66
N GLU A 94 -15.98 -0.17 13.96
CA GLU A 94 -17.17 0.40 14.59
C GLU A 94 -18.40 0.22 13.67
N LEU A 95 -18.26 0.47 12.39
CA LEU A 95 -19.31 0.31 11.39
C LEU A 95 -19.65 -1.19 11.17
N GLU A 96 -18.65 -2.07 11.11
CA GLU A 96 -18.86 -3.53 11.07
C GLU A 96 -19.72 -4.01 12.24
N TYR A 97 -19.44 -3.50 13.44
CA TYR A 97 -20.22 -3.84 14.63
C TYR A 97 -21.62 -3.23 14.59
N SER A 98 -21.76 -1.95 14.21
CA SER A 98 -23.05 -1.25 14.13
C SER A 98 -24.01 -1.87 13.10
N LEU A 99 -23.47 -2.42 12.01
CA LEU A 99 -24.24 -3.14 10.98
C LEU A 99 -24.48 -4.62 11.31
N GLY A 100 -24.04 -5.09 12.46
CA GLY A 100 -24.19 -6.48 12.89
C GLY A 100 -23.37 -7.50 12.06
N LEU A 101 -22.35 -7.04 11.35
CA LEU A 101 -21.47 -7.90 10.54
C LEU A 101 -20.43 -8.63 11.40
N THR A 102 -20.13 -8.12 12.59
CA THR A 102 -19.25 -8.74 13.56
C THR A 102 -19.86 -8.68 14.97
N THR A 103 -19.57 -9.68 15.79
CA THR A 103 -19.95 -9.72 17.21
C THR A 103 -18.88 -9.11 18.12
N THR A 104 -17.70 -8.83 17.57
CA THR A 104 -16.58 -8.29 18.34
C THR A 104 -16.73 -6.79 18.51
N LYS A 105 -16.88 -6.34 19.76
CA LYS A 105 -16.94 -4.90 20.08
C LYS A 105 -15.67 -4.18 19.63
N PRO A 106 -15.80 -3.00 19.01
CA PRO A 106 -14.65 -2.24 18.55
C PRO A 106 -13.82 -1.68 19.71
N TYR A 107 -12.50 -1.66 19.54
CA TYR A 107 -11.54 -1.07 20.46
C TYR A 107 -10.94 0.19 19.87
N PHE A 108 -10.86 1.26 20.67
CA PHE A 108 -10.14 2.47 20.29
C PHE A 108 -9.20 2.89 21.42
N ARG A 109 -7.92 3.04 21.13
CA ARG A 109 -6.85 3.36 22.11
C ARG A 109 -6.86 2.48 23.38
N GLY A 110 -7.12 1.18 23.20
CA GLY A 110 -7.14 0.22 24.31
C GLY A 110 -8.40 0.23 25.17
N LYS A 111 -9.44 1.02 24.80
CA LYS A 111 -10.76 1.02 25.46
C LYS A 111 -11.82 0.46 24.53
N GLN A 112 -12.74 -0.33 25.08
CA GLN A 112 -13.95 -0.74 24.34
C GLN A 112 -14.87 0.47 24.14
N ILE A 113 -15.41 0.60 22.93
CA ILE A 113 -16.45 1.60 22.64
C ILE A 113 -17.77 0.97 23.10
N GLU A 114 -18.42 1.55 24.12
CA GLU A 114 -19.65 1.02 24.71
C GLU A 114 -20.90 1.51 23.98
N ASP A 115 -20.88 2.77 23.49
CA ASP A 115 -22.05 3.42 22.87
C ASP A 115 -21.94 3.38 21.33
N VAL A 116 -22.16 2.22 20.74
CA VAL A 116 -22.29 2.09 19.27
C VAL A 116 -23.76 1.95 18.93
N GLN A 117 -24.28 2.86 18.11
CA GLN A 117 -25.64 2.75 17.56
C GLN A 117 -25.72 1.56 16.61
N MET A 118 -26.63 0.62 16.91
CA MET A 118 -26.90 -0.51 16.01
C MET A 118 -27.89 -0.09 14.95
N PHE A 119 -27.57 -0.39 13.68
CA PHE A 119 -28.48 -0.21 12.57
C PHE A 119 -29.27 -1.51 12.33
N ASP A 120 -30.59 -1.40 12.35
CA ASP A 120 -31.48 -2.51 12.00
C ASP A 120 -31.63 -2.54 10.46
N LEU A 121 -30.89 -3.44 9.81
CA LEU A 121 -30.98 -3.65 8.38
C LEU A 121 -32.14 -4.60 8.08
N ASP A 122 -32.95 -4.27 7.09
CA ASP A 122 -33.98 -5.17 6.57
C ASP A 122 -33.34 -6.53 6.21
N LYS A 123 -34.01 -7.62 6.53
CA LYS A 123 -33.55 -9.02 6.30
C LYS A 123 -33.14 -9.30 4.86
N ASN A 124 -33.67 -8.53 3.91
CA ASN A 124 -33.38 -8.66 2.49
C ASN A 124 -32.17 -7.82 2.02
N VAL A 125 -31.64 -6.94 2.88
CA VAL A 125 -30.50 -6.08 2.57
C VAL A 125 -29.25 -6.68 3.20
N ARG A 126 -28.22 -6.88 2.37
CA ARG A 126 -26.88 -7.28 2.85
C ARG A 126 -25.96 -6.10 2.71
N ALA A 127 -25.42 -5.64 3.80
CA ALA A 127 -24.32 -4.69 3.80
C ALA A 127 -22.98 -5.44 3.63
N LYS A 128 -22.11 -4.92 2.77
CA LYS A 128 -20.74 -5.37 2.64
C LYS A 128 -19.85 -4.13 2.68
N LEU A 129 -18.94 -4.08 3.62
CA LEU A 129 -17.94 -3.06 3.69
C LEU A 129 -16.79 -3.45 2.75
N THR A 130 -16.51 -2.59 1.81
CA THR A 130 -15.43 -2.75 0.83
C THR A 130 -14.52 -1.53 0.90
N GLY A 131 -13.30 -1.67 0.44
CA GLY A 131 -12.35 -0.57 0.39
C GLY A 131 -10.93 -1.04 0.74
N GLU A 132 -10.06 -0.10 0.98
CA GLU A 132 -8.63 -0.35 1.21
C GLU A 132 -8.36 -1.38 2.32
N SER A 133 -9.18 -1.44 3.35
CA SER A 133 -9.03 -2.41 4.45
C SER A 133 -9.32 -3.87 4.03
N GLU A 134 -10.20 -4.12 3.08
CA GLU A 134 -10.47 -5.48 2.55
C GLU A 134 -9.28 -5.94 1.70
N ASP A 135 -8.83 -5.09 0.79
CA ASP A 135 -7.66 -5.37 -0.05
C ASP A 135 -6.40 -5.58 0.80
N GLN A 136 -6.22 -4.80 1.86
CA GLN A 136 -5.12 -4.97 2.81
C GLN A 136 -5.21 -6.30 3.58
N LYS A 137 -6.40 -6.73 4.03
CA LYS A 137 -6.59 -8.03 4.71
C LYS A 137 -6.28 -9.19 3.75
N GLU A 138 -6.72 -9.11 2.50
CA GLU A 138 -6.43 -10.12 1.48
C GLU A 138 -4.93 -10.19 1.18
N ALA A 139 -4.30 -9.03 0.98
CA ALA A 139 -2.86 -8.92 0.78
C ALA A 139 -2.08 -9.47 1.99
N GLN A 140 -2.50 -9.17 3.23
CA GLN A 140 -1.88 -9.69 4.45
C GLN A 140 -1.98 -11.21 4.53
N ALA A 141 -3.15 -11.78 4.23
CA ALA A 141 -3.36 -13.23 4.23
C ALA A 141 -2.48 -13.92 3.17
N PHE A 142 -2.37 -13.32 1.99
CA PHE A 142 -1.50 -13.80 0.92
C PHE A 142 -0.02 -13.73 1.34
N LEU A 143 0.45 -12.56 1.81
CA LEU A 143 1.84 -12.36 2.22
C LEU A 143 2.24 -13.27 3.38
N SER A 144 1.36 -13.47 4.36
CA SER A 144 1.63 -14.39 5.47
C SER A 144 1.82 -15.83 4.98
N LYS A 145 0.97 -16.29 4.09
CA LYS A 145 1.11 -17.61 3.46
C LYS A 145 2.38 -17.70 2.62
N ALA A 146 2.65 -16.70 1.80
CA ALA A 146 3.84 -16.64 0.96
C ALA A 146 5.13 -16.64 1.80
N PHE A 147 5.16 -15.90 2.91
CA PHE A 147 6.30 -15.88 3.82
C PHE A 147 6.53 -17.23 4.49
N MET A 148 5.46 -17.90 4.96
CA MET A 148 5.57 -19.25 5.56
C MET A 148 6.08 -20.27 4.54
N VAL A 149 5.57 -20.24 3.30
CA VAL A 149 6.03 -21.12 2.22
C VAL A 149 7.49 -20.83 1.89
N ALA A 150 7.88 -19.54 1.81
CA ALA A 150 9.26 -19.14 1.55
C ALA A 150 10.21 -19.63 2.65
N LEU A 151 9.85 -19.48 3.94
CA LEU A 151 10.64 -19.99 5.06
C LEU A 151 10.77 -21.53 5.01
N PHE A 152 9.67 -22.21 4.70
CA PHE A 152 9.70 -23.67 4.56
C PHE A 152 10.60 -24.12 3.41
N MET A 153 10.49 -23.48 2.25
CA MET A 153 11.35 -23.78 1.10
C MET A 153 12.82 -23.48 1.40
N MET A 154 13.11 -22.36 2.06
CA MET A 154 14.46 -22.02 2.51
C MET A 154 15.00 -23.08 3.49
N LEU A 155 14.19 -23.50 4.47
CA LEU A 155 14.58 -24.58 5.39
C LEU A 155 14.94 -25.85 4.65
N MET A 156 14.10 -26.27 3.70
CA MET A 156 14.36 -27.50 2.91
C MET A 156 15.66 -27.39 2.12
N ILE A 157 15.89 -26.26 1.44
CA ILE A 157 17.10 -26.03 0.66
C ILE A 157 18.34 -26.03 1.58
N LEU A 158 18.26 -25.35 2.73
CA LEU A 158 19.37 -25.29 3.69
C LEU A 158 19.67 -26.66 4.29
N LEU A 159 18.65 -27.48 4.60
CA LEU A 159 18.86 -28.86 5.06
C LEU A 159 19.56 -29.70 4.02
N LEU A 160 19.18 -29.61 2.76
CA LEU A 160 19.84 -30.31 1.66
C LEU A 160 21.28 -29.82 1.45
N GLN A 161 21.53 -28.51 1.60
CA GLN A 161 22.84 -27.90 1.39
C GLN A 161 23.85 -28.28 2.50
N PHE A 162 23.43 -28.15 3.76
CA PHE A 162 24.33 -28.32 4.91
C PHE A 162 24.29 -29.72 5.53
N ASN A 163 23.28 -30.51 5.21
CA ASN A 163 23.00 -31.79 5.86
C ASN A 163 23.06 -31.73 7.40
N SER A 164 22.64 -30.56 7.96
CA SER A 164 22.71 -30.24 9.38
C SER A 164 21.51 -29.41 9.79
N PHE A 165 20.71 -29.94 10.71
CA PHE A 165 19.58 -29.19 11.29
C PHE A 165 20.05 -27.94 12.06
N TYR A 166 21.17 -28.04 12.76
CA TYR A 166 21.71 -26.94 13.57
C TYR A 166 22.11 -25.75 12.70
N SER A 167 22.90 -25.96 11.65
CA SER A 167 23.34 -24.90 10.75
C SER A 167 22.17 -24.25 10.02
N SER A 168 21.20 -25.05 9.55
CA SER A 168 20.00 -24.56 8.87
C SER A 168 19.10 -23.74 9.78
N PHE A 169 18.90 -24.21 11.02
CA PHE A 169 18.09 -23.48 12.00
C PHE A 169 18.74 -22.15 12.42
N LEU A 170 20.06 -22.13 12.56
CA LEU A 170 20.81 -20.92 12.93
C LEU A 170 20.70 -19.83 11.85
N ILE A 171 20.72 -20.23 10.56
CA ILE A 171 20.49 -19.28 9.44
C ILE A 171 19.07 -18.72 9.48
N LEU A 172 18.06 -19.58 9.68
CA LEU A 172 16.67 -19.12 9.76
C LEU A 172 16.42 -18.25 10.99
N PHE A 173 17.07 -18.52 12.10
CA PHE A 173 16.98 -17.70 13.30
C PHE A 173 17.50 -16.27 13.04
N ALA A 174 18.58 -16.14 12.28
CA ALA A 174 19.08 -14.84 11.87
C ALA A 174 18.05 -14.05 11.01
N VAL A 175 17.28 -14.75 10.15
CA VAL A 175 16.17 -14.13 9.40
C VAL A 175 15.09 -13.59 10.35
N ILE A 176 14.72 -14.37 11.36
CA ILE A 176 13.74 -13.92 12.37
C ILE A 176 14.27 -12.72 13.13
N MET A 177 15.55 -12.73 13.53
CA MET A 177 16.19 -11.59 14.21
C MET A 177 16.23 -10.35 13.31
N SER A 178 16.49 -10.50 12.01
CA SER A 178 16.49 -9.36 11.08
C SER A 178 15.12 -8.67 10.99
N THR A 179 14.00 -9.39 11.20
CA THR A 179 12.67 -8.75 11.23
C THR A 179 12.51 -7.81 12.43
N ALA A 180 13.19 -8.08 13.55
CA ALA A 180 13.23 -7.13 14.68
C ALA A 180 13.92 -5.82 14.25
N GLY A 181 14.99 -5.91 13.44
CA GLY A 181 15.64 -4.73 12.84
C GLY A 181 14.71 -3.90 11.97
N VAL A 182 13.83 -4.55 11.20
CA VAL A 182 12.79 -3.87 10.41
C VAL A 182 11.87 -3.05 11.30
N LEU A 183 11.36 -3.64 12.38
CA LEU A 183 10.46 -2.95 13.30
C LEU A 183 11.15 -1.76 13.98
N ILE A 184 12.40 -1.93 14.42
CA ILE A 184 13.20 -0.84 14.97
C ILE A 184 13.38 0.26 13.93
N GLY A 185 13.68 -0.09 12.67
CA GLY A 185 13.83 0.86 11.58
C GLY A 185 12.59 1.70 11.33
N LEU A 186 11.43 1.09 11.28
CA LEU A 186 10.15 1.78 11.14
C LEU A 186 9.86 2.71 12.33
N MET A 187 10.18 2.27 13.55
CA MET A 187 10.04 3.11 14.74
C MET A 187 10.97 4.33 14.72
N VAL A 188 12.22 4.15 14.33
CA VAL A 188 13.22 5.25 14.27
C VAL A 188 12.86 6.26 13.19
N THR A 189 12.36 5.79 12.05
CA THR A 189 11.95 6.65 10.92
C THR A 189 10.54 7.22 11.07
N GLY A 190 9.77 6.79 12.08
CA GLY A 190 8.39 7.21 12.30
C GLY A 190 7.42 6.76 11.20
N GLN A 191 7.78 5.73 10.45
CA GLN A 191 6.96 5.22 9.36
C GLN A 191 5.94 4.20 9.87
N ALA A 192 4.73 4.24 9.32
CA ALA A 192 3.72 3.24 9.59
C ALA A 192 4.10 1.89 8.94
N PHE A 193 3.70 0.79 9.56
CA PHE A 193 3.86 -0.54 8.98
C PHE A 193 2.89 -0.71 7.80
N GLY A 194 3.38 -0.61 6.58
CA GLY A 194 2.61 -0.89 5.38
C GLY A 194 2.57 -2.39 5.10
N ILE A 195 1.39 -2.99 5.17
CA ILE A 195 1.21 -4.45 5.06
C ILE A 195 1.88 -5.00 3.80
N VAL A 196 1.63 -4.38 2.65
CA VAL A 196 2.17 -4.83 1.37
C VAL A 196 3.66 -4.49 1.24
N MET A 197 4.01 -3.22 1.34
CA MET A 197 5.38 -2.77 1.03
C MET A 197 6.40 -3.23 2.07
N THR A 198 6.07 -3.12 3.37
CA THR A 198 6.94 -3.64 4.42
C THR A 198 7.00 -5.17 4.40
N GLY A 199 5.85 -5.85 4.13
CA GLY A 199 5.81 -7.31 4.04
C GLY A 199 6.67 -7.86 2.90
N VAL A 200 6.60 -7.26 1.72
CA VAL A 200 7.48 -7.61 0.59
C VAL A 200 8.94 -7.31 0.94
N GLY A 201 9.20 -6.19 1.63
CA GLY A 201 10.55 -5.85 2.12
C GLY A 201 11.13 -6.90 3.06
N VAL A 202 10.32 -7.44 3.98
CA VAL A 202 10.72 -8.53 4.89
C VAL A 202 11.05 -9.82 4.13
N ILE A 203 10.26 -10.16 3.11
CA ILE A 203 10.51 -11.36 2.27
C ILE A 203 11.82 -11.19 1.49
N ALA A 204 12.03 -10.02 0.88
CA ALA A 204 13.26 -9.72 0.16
C ALA A 204 14.50 -9.73 1.09
N LEU A 205 14.37 -9.12 2.28
CA LEU A 205 15.40 -9.13 3.31
C LEU A 205 15.78 -10.55 3.72
N ALA A 206 14.80 -11.44 3.88
CA ALA A 206 15.06 -12.82 4.24
C ALA A 206 16.01 -13.50 3.25
N GLY A 207 15.81 -13.29 1.94
CA GLY A 207 16.70 -13.81 0.91
C GLY A 207 18.13 -13.27 0.99
N ILE A 208 18.29 -11.97 1.26
CA ILE A 208 19.61 -11.33 1.39
C ILE A 208 20.35 -11.83 2.64
N VAL A 209 19.66 -11.90 3.78
CA VAL A 209 20.21 -12.36 5.06
C VAL A 209 20.64 -13.81 4.98
N VAL A 210 19.80 -14.67 4.40
CA VAL A 210 20.11 -16.10 4.19
C VAL A 210 21.38 -16.25 3.35
N ASN A 211 21.48 -15.53 2.23
CA ASN A 211 22.65 -15.58 1.36
C ASN A 211 23.95 -15.20 2.10
N ASN A 212 23.93 -14.15 2.90
CA ASN A 212 25.09 -13.74 3.69
C ASN A 212 25.48 -14.78 4.75
N ASN A 213 24.48 -15.36 5.43
CA ASN A 213 24.71 -16.36 6.47
C ASN A 213 25.16 -17.72 5.93
N ILE A 214 24.69 -18.14 4.74
CA ILE A 214 25.17 -19.33 4.06
C ILE A 214 26.69 -19.28 3.90
N ILE A 215 27.23 -18.16 3.40
CA ILE A 215 28.67 -18.00 3.16
C ILE A 215 29.47 -18.07 4.47
N LEU A 216 28.94 -17.49 5.55
CA LEU A 216 29.60 -17.54 6.86
C LEU A 216 29.63 -18.95 7.43
N ILE A 217 28.49 -19.63 7.43
CA ILE A 217 28.37 -20.97 8.04
C ILE A 217 29.09 -22.02 7.23
N ASP A 218 29.01 -21.97 5.89
CA ASP A 218 29.79 -22.88 5.03
C ASP A 218 31.31 -22.76 5.30
N THR A 219 31.81 -21.52 5.39
CA THR A 219 33.22 -21.30 5.71
C THR A 219 33.59 -21.81 7.09
N PHE A 220 32.70 -21.57 8.08
CA PHE A 220 32.91 -22.05 9.45
C PHE A 220 32.92 -23.61 9.49
N ASP A 221 31.99 -24.27 8.86
CA ASP A 221 31.88 -25.74 8.85
C ASP A 221 33.11 -26.39 8.18
N ASN A 222 33.68 -25.73 7.15
CA ASN A 222 34.92 -26.19 6.52
C ASN A 222 36.13 -25.97 7.41
N LEU A 223 36.31 -24.77 8.01
CA LEU A 223 37.42 -24.49 8.88
C LEU A 223 37.38 -25.28 10.19
N LYS A 224 36.21 -25.59 10.71
CA LYS A 224 36.06 -26.44 11.90
C LYS A 224 36.65 -27.86 11.73
N LYS A 225 36.66 -28.39 10.49
CA LYS A 225 37.28 -29.69 10.20
C LYS A 225 38.80 -29.63 10.18
N GLU A 226 39.36 -28.48 9.84
CA GLU A 226 40.81 -28.28 9.68
C GLU A 226 41.51 -27.76 10.94
N MET A 227 40.72 -27.16 11.86
CA MET A 227 41.27 -26.47 13.01
C MET A 227 41.13 -27.26 14.33
N PRO A 228 42.12 -27.21 15.22
CA PRO A 228 42.09 -27.90 16.50
C PRO A 228 41.12 -27.30 17.50
N SER A 229 40.74 -26.01 17.34
CA SER A 229 39.86 -25.28 18.24
C SER A 229 38.70 -24.60 17.50
N ILE A 230 37.45 -24.77 18.00
CA ILE A 230 36.28 -24.11 17.51
C ILE A 230 36.43 -22.57 17.55
N LYS A 231 37.09 -22.04 18.61
CA LYS A 231 37.33 -20.61 18.76
C LYS A 231 38.20 -20.04 17.64
N GLU A 232 39.25 -20.77 17.26
CA GLU A 232 40.14 -20.37 16.15
C GLU A 232 39.41 -20.42 14.82
N ALA A 233 38.55 -21.44 14.59
CA ALA A 233 37.71 -21.55 13.39
C ALA A 233 36.76 -20.34 13.27
N ILE A 234 36.10 -19.91 14.36
CA ILE A 234 35.24 -18.72 14.37
C ILE A 234 36.02 -17.45 14.02
N ILE A 235 37.16 -17.22 14.68
CA ILE A 235 38.00 -16.02 14.45
C ILE A 235 38.46 -15.97 12.99
N LYS A 236 38.89 -17.11 12.44
CA LYS A 236 39.40 -17.20 11.07
C LYS A 236 38.26 -17.03 10.05
N THR A 237 37.08 -17.59 10.31
CA THR A 237 35.85 -17.36 9.49
C THR A 237 35.54 -15.87 9.44
N GLY A 238 35.48 -15.21 10.58
CA GLY A 238 35.29 -13.75 10.68
C GLY A 238 36.34 -12.97 9.88
N ALA A 239 37.59 -13.28 10.07
CA ALA A 239 38.69 -12.61 9.35
C ALA A 239 38.60 -12.76 7.83
N GLN A 240 38.17 -13.92 7.33
CA GLN A 240 38.08 -14.19 5.90
C GLN A 240 36.81 -13.62 5.26
N ARG A 241 35.67 -13.68 5.96
CA ARG A 241 34.36 -13.39 5.40
C ARG A 241 33.75 -12.05 5.81
N LEU A 242 34.24 -11.42 6.87
CA LEU A 242 33.72 -10.13 7.32
C LEU A 242 33.80 -9.06 6.23
N ARG A 243 34.92 -9.00 5.51
CA ARG A 243 35.13 -7.99 4.46
C ARG A 243 34.13 -8.16 3.29
N PRO A 244 33.95 -9.34 2.66
CA PRO A 244 32.92 -9.54 1.63
C PRO A 244 31.50 -9.25 2.11
N VAL A 245 31.12 -9.73 3.30
CA VAL A 245 29.77 -9.55 3.86
C VAL A 245 29.49 -8.07 4.17
N LEU A 246 30.44 -7.36 4.78
CA LEU A 246 30.29 -5.91 5.01
C LEU A 246 30.20 -5.14 3.69
N LEU A 247 30.97 -5.54 2.66
CA LEU A 247 30.92 -4.87 1.36
C LEU A 247 29.54 -5.03 0.71
N THR A 248 28.97 -6.25 0.71
CA THR A 248 27.63 -6.49 0.16
C THR A 248 26.55 -5.73 0.93
N THR A 249 26.62 -5.74 2.25
CA THR A 249 25.71 -4.99 3.11
C THR A 249 25.78 -3.49 2.81
N PHE A 250 27.00 -2.93 2.80
CA PHE A 250 27.21 -1.51 2.59
C PHE A 250 26.77 -1.05 1.19
N THR A 251 27.08 -1.83 0.15
CA THR A 251 26.64 -1.51 -1.22
C THR A 251 25.12 -1.58 -1.36
N THR A 252 24.46 -2.54 -0.72
CA THR A 252 23.00 -2.64 -0.73
C THR A 252 22.36 -1.47 0.00
N VAL A 253 22.89 -1.12 1.18
CA VAL A 253 22.39 0.04 1.96
C VAL A 253 22.55 1.33 1.17
N LEU A 254 23.74 1.57 0.59
CA LEU A 254 23.97 2.76 -0.24
C LEU A 254 23.08 2.82 -1.46
N GLY A 255 22.83 1.67 -2.11
CA GLY A 255 21.94 1.59 -3.27
C GLY A 255 20.48 1.92 -2.95
N LEU A 256 20.04 1.58 -1.73
CA LEU A 256 18.67 1.85 -1.28
C LEU A 256 18.52 3.20 -0.57
N LEU A 257 19.63 3.87 -0.20
CA LEU A 257 19.61 5.14 0.52
C LEU A 257 18.77 6.23 -0.16
N PRO A 258 18.84 6.43 -1.49
CA PRO A 258 17.99 7.41 -2.17
C PRO A 258 16.50 7.14 -1.99
N MET A 259 16.10 5.86 -1.98
CA MET A 259 14.69 5.47 -1.76
C MET A 259 14.27 5.72 -0.31
N VAL A 260 15.13 5.42 0.67
CA VAL A 260 14.87 5.70 2.10
C VAL A 260 14.71 7.20 2.36
N THR A 261 15.52 8.03 1.68
CA THR A 261 15.47 9.50 1.80
C THR A 261 14.43 10.16 0.90
N MET A 262 13.59 9.38 0.20
CA MET A 262 12.59 9.88 -0.76
C MET A 262 13.19 10.76 -1.85
N THR A 263 14.44 10.55 -2.22
CA THR A 263 15.16 11.36 -3.21
C THR A 263 15.01 10.73 -4.59
N ASN A 264 14.48 11.50 -5.53
CA ASN A 264 14.40 11.16 -6.95
C ASN A 264 15.27 12.09 -7.76
N VAL A 265 16.16 11.54 -8.57
CA VAL A 265 17.04 12.30 -9.47
C VAL A 265 16.51 12.15 -10.89
N ASP A 266 15.93 13.22 -11.39
CA ASP A 266 15.48 13.29 -12.78
C ASP A 266 16.65 13.73 -13.68
N PHE A 267 17.19 12.77 -14.43
CA PHE A 267 18.34 13.02 -15.32
C PHE A 267 17.98 13.87 -16.55
N PHE A 268 16.70 13.89 -16.95
CA PHE A 268 16.25 14.67 -18.10
C PHE A 268 16.11 16.15 -17.75
N THR A 269 15.44 16.42 -16.62
CA THR A 269 15.22 17.81 -16.14
C THR A 269 16.38 18.32 -15.28
N ARG A 270 17.34 17.46 -14.92
CA ARG A 270 18.46 17.75 -14.00
C ARG A 270 18.01 18.33 -12.66
N GLN A 271 16.87 17.87 -12.18
CA GLN A 271 16.30 18.29 -10.91
C GLN A 271 16.32 17.15 -9.89
N ILE A 272 16.60 17.50 -8.63
CA ILE A 272 16.44 16.59 -7.51
C ILE A 272 15.09 16.90 -6.89
N LYS A 273 14.17 15.93 -6.98
CA LYS A 273 12.83 16.02 -6.39
C LYS A 273 12.79 15.16 -5.13
N MET A 274 12.24 15.70 -4.04
CA MET A 274 12.07 14.96 -2.79
C MET A 274 10.57 14.73 -2.53
N GLY A 275 10.23 13.53 -2.02
CA GLY A 275 8.86 13.23 -1.62
C GLY A 275 7.88 13.06 -2.77
N THR A 276 8.36 12.72 -3.98
CA THR A 276 7.47 12.40 -5.09
C THR A 276 6.67 11.14 -4.77
N GLN A 277 5.47 11.02 -5.32
CA GLN A 277 4.59 9.91 -5.04
C GLN A 277 5.22 8.54 -5.35
N ASP A 278 5.97 8.44 -6.45
CA ASP A 278 6.67 7.20 -6.80
C ASP A 278 7.67 6.79 -5.71
N THR A 279 8.34 7.75 -5.07
CA THR A 279 9.28 7.46 -3.98
C THR A 279 8.57 7.07 -2.69
N GLN A 280 7.40 7.63 -2.39
CA GLN A 280 6.62 7.29 -1.19
C GLN A 280 6.21 5.82 -1.15
N TRP A 281 5.89 5.23 -2.29
CA TRP A 281 5.55 3.81 -2.39
C TRP A 281 6.71 2.89 -1.97
N TRP A 282 7.94 3.23 -2.36
CA TRP A 282 9.11 2.36 -2.14
C TRP A 282 9.84 2.59 -0.82
N VAL A 283 9.53 3.67 -0.11
CA VAL A 283 10.21 4.04 1.15
C VAL A 283 10.10 2.96 2.21
N GLN A 284 8.91 2.44 2.45
CA GLN A 284 8.68 1.42 3.48
C GLN A 284 9.43 0.12 3.17
N LEU A 285 9.45 -0.30 1.91
CA LEU A 285 10.20 -1.47 1.46
C LEU A 285 11.71 -1.26 1.65
N SER A 286 12.25 -0.14 1.19
CA SER A 286 13.68 0.14 1.28
C SER A 286 14.14 0.34 2.72
N THR A 287 13.34 1.01 3.56
CA THR A 287 13.59 1.16 5.00
C THR A 287 13.63 -0.22 5.70
N ALA A 288 12.68 -1.10 5.39
CA ALA A 288 12.64 -2.45 5.93
C ALA A 288 13.93 -3.22 5.60
N ILE A 289 14.37 -3.19 4.33
CA ILE A 289 15.58 -3.89 3.91
C ILE A 289 16.83 -3.28 4.56
N VAL A 290 16.98 -1.96 4.56
CA VAL A 290 18.16 -1.28 5.08
C VAL A 290 18.34 -1.53 6.58
N PHE A 291 17.32 -1.28 7.38
CA PHE A 291 17.42 -1.46 8.83
C PHE A 291 17.48 -2.93 9.22
N GLY A 292 16.72 -3.80 8.54
CA GLY A 292 16.80 -5.23 8.76
C GLY A 292 18.19 -5.80 8.44
N LEU A 293 18.84 -5.32 7.38
CA LEU A 293 20.16 -5.76 6.99
C LEU A 293 21.27 -5.20 7.89
N ILE A 294 21.13 -3.99 8.43
CA ILE A 294 22.07 -3.43 9.42
C ILE A 294 22.01 -4.21 10.74
N PHE A 295 20.83 -4.69 11.09
CA PHE A 295 20.62 -5.43 12.33
C PHE A 295 21.01 -6.91 12.22
N ALA A 296 20.93 -7.51 11.03
CA ALA A 296 21.28 -8.90 10.77
C ALA A 296 22.78 -9.17 10.82
#